data_5d6a95523481b925ab78913293664bfb
#
_entry.id   5d6a95523481b925ab78913293664bfb
#
_cell.length_a   1.000
_cell.length_b   1.000
_cell.length_c   1.000
_cell.angle_alpha   90.00
_cell.angle_beta   90.00
_cell.angle_gamma   90.00
#
_symmetry.space_group_name_H-M   'P 1'
#
loop_
_entity.id
_entity.type
_entity.pdbx_description
1 polymer ?
#
loop_
_entity_poly.entity_id
_entity_poly.type
_entity_poly.pdbx_seq_one_letter_code
_entity_poly.pdbx_strand_id
1 'polypeptide(L)'
;MRQMQLEKPGGLDKFKLTEVDIPQPKEDEILIKVNASSLNYHDLMCALGLIPTDDGRVLLGDAAGEVTEVGSAVQNWQVGDQVMSACFPNWIDGPPRYEFLSFIGDNQDGYATEYIAIKETAVTKMPSKWS
;
A
#
# COMPACT_ATOMS: atom_id res chain seq x y z
N MET A 1 7.65 -13.51 -2.42
CA MET A 1 6.56 -12.81 -3.11
C MET A 1 7.11 -11.95 -4.23
N ARG A 2 6.27 -11.65 -5.24
CA ARG A 2 6.64 -10.75 -6.33
C ARG A 2 6.17 -9.34 -6.02
N GLN A 3 6.97 -8.35 -6.42
CA GLN A 3 6.60 -6.93 -6.37
C GLN A 3 7.19 -6.19 -7.57
N MET A 4 6.55 -5.09 -7.97
CA MET A 4 7.00 -4.22 -9.05
C MET A 4 7.66 -2.99 -8.47
N GLN A 5 8.94 -2.80 -8.73
CA GLN A 5 9.72 -1.66 -8.27
C GLN A 5 10.01 -0.68 -9.42
N LEU A 6 10.00 0.61 -9.11
CA LEU A 6 10.41 1.67 -10.04
C LEU A 6 11.86 2.07 -9.75
N GLU A 7 12.73 1.98 -10.75
CA GLU A 7 14.12 2.47 -10.68
C GLU A 7 14.18 3.95 -11.06
N LYS A 8 15.08 4.70 -10.40
CA LYS A 8 15.34 6.10 -10.77
C LYS A 8 15.93 6.20 -12.18
N PRO A 9 15.67 7.30 -12.89
CA PRO A 9 14.90 8.50 -12.51
C PRO A 9 13.39 8.39 -12.71
N GLY A 10 12.84 7.23 -12.98
CA GLY A 10 11.49 6.98 -13.45
C GLY A 10 11.44 6.81 -14.97
N GLY A 11 10.29 6.39 -15.46
CA GLY A 11 10.02 6.02 -16.84
C GLY A 11 9.27 4.70 -16.93
N LEU A 12 8.40 4.54 -17.91
CA LEU A 12 7.63 3.30 -18.07
C LEU A 12 8.51 2.08 -18.40
N ASP A 13 9.73 2.29 -18.84
CA ASP A 13 10.75 1.29 -19.09
C ASP A 13 11.60 0.97 -17.85
N LYS A 14 11.36 1.65 -16.72
CA LYS A 14 12.14 1.52 -15.47
C LYS A 14 11.49 0.61 -14.42
N PHE A 15 10.40 -0.02 -14.77
CA PHE A 15 9.80 -1.01 -13.89
C PHE A 15 10.56 -2.33 -13.89
N LYS A 16 10.78 -2.89 -12.69
CA LYS A 16 11.46 -4.14 -12.47
C LYS A 16 10.62 -5.05 -11.59
N LEU A 17 10.30 -6.23 -12.10
CA LEU A 17 9.70 -7.27 -11.29
C LEU A 17 10.80 -7.91 -10.41
N THR A 18 10.60 -7.91 -9.11
CA THR A 18 11.53 -8.48 -8.13
C THR A 18 10.85 -9.54 -7.27
N GLU A 19 11.65 -10.48 -6.78
CA GLU A 19 11.22 -11.44 -5.77
C GLU A 19 11.85 -11.09 -4.43
N VAL A 20 11.02 -11.00 -3.39
CA VAL A 20 11.42 -10.67 -2.01
C VAL A 20 10.68 -11.58 -1.04
N ASP A 21 11.15 -11.64 0.20
CA ASP A 21 10.45 -12.34 1.26
C ASP A 21 9.11 -11.67 1.59
N ILE A 22 8.12 -12.44 2.06
CA ILE A 22 6.88 -11.90 2.57
C ILE A 22 7.20 -11.16 3.89
N PRO A 23 6.81 -9.88 4.03
CA PRO A 23 7.11 -9.12 5.23
C PRO A 23 6.32 -9.67 6.43
N GLN A 24 6.91 -9.56 7.62
CA GLN A 24 6.21 -9.85 8.87
C GLN A 24 5.58 -8.56 9.39
N PRO A 25 4.29 -8.54 9.77
CA PRO A 25 3.66 -7.36 10.31
C PRO A 25 4.24 -7.05 11.70
N LYS A 26 4.46 -5.75 11.98
CA LYS A 26 4.80 -5.26 13.32
C LYS A 26 3.59 -5.35 14.24
N GLU A 27 3.77 -4.95 15.51
CA GLU A 27 2.74 -5.08 16.54
C GLU A 27 1.43 -4.37 16.17
N ASP A 28 1.48 -3.20 15.50
CA ASP A 28 0.34 -2.37 15.08
C ASP A 28 0.00 -2.51 13.59
N GLU A 29 0.57 -3.51 12.91
CA GLU A 29 0.40 -3.74 11.48
C GLU A 29 -0.43 -5.00 11.19
N ILE A 30 -1.03 -5.02 10.02
CA ILE A 30 -1.67 -6.18 9.41
C ILE A 30 -0.92 -6.57 8.15
N LEU A 31 -0.86 -7.85 7.84
CA LEU A 31 -0.39 -8.35 6.55
C LEU A 31 -1.57 -8.55 5.63
N ILE A 32 -1.54 -7.91 4.47
CA ILE A 32 -2.59 -8.00 3.46
C ILE A 32 -2.06 -8.76 2.26
N LYS A 33 -2.80 -9.77 1.81
CA LYS A 33 -2.67 -10.34 0.47
C LYS A 33 -3.44 -9.46 -0.49
N VAL A 34 -2.72 -8.80 -1.41
CA VAL A 34 -3.32 -7.89 -2.39
C VAL A 34 -4.00 -8.72 -3.49
N ASN A 35 -5.30 -8.53 -3.66
CA ASN A 35 -6.10 -9.22 -4.67
C ASN A 35 -6.37 -8.34 -5.90
N ALA A 36 -6.48 -7.02 -5.71
CA ALA A 36 -6.71 -6.05 -6.77
C ALA A 36 -6.09 -4.70 -6.42
N SER A 37 -5.75 -3.93 -7.43
CA SER A 37 -5.29 -2.56 -7.34
C SER A 37 -5.87 -1.74 -8.47
N SER A 38 -5.82 -0.40 -8.37
CA SER A 38 -6.21 0.51 -9.45
C SER A 38 -5.01 1.35 -9.90
N LEU A 39 -5.09 1.85 -11.14
CA LEU A 39 -4.11 2.78 -11.70
C LEU A 39 -4.71 4.19 -11.66
N ASN A 40 -4.07 5.06 -10.90
CA ASN A 40 -4.48 6.45 -10.75
C ASN A 40 -3.53 7.40 -11.50
N TYR A 41 -4.00 8.61 -11.75
CA TYR A 41 -3.15 9.63 -12.39
C TYR A 41 -1.91 9.96 -11.54
N HIS A 42 -2.04 9.90 -10.21
CA HIS A 42 -0.91 10.08 -9.28
C HIS A 42 0.18 9.02 -9.51
N ASP A 43 -0.22 7.75 -9.64
CA ASP A 43 0.71 6.63 -9.91
C ASP A 43 1.46 6.85 -11.23
N LEU A 44 0.76 7.36 -12.27
CA LEU A 44 1.40 7.69 -13.54
C LEU A 44 2.43 8.82 -13.37
N MET A 45 2.14 9.84 -12.57
CA MET A 45 3.09 10.93 -12.32
C MET A 45 4.35 10.45 -11.59
N CYS A 46 4.19 9.54 -10.63
CA CYS A 46 5.31 8.86 -9.96
C CYS A 46 6.09 7.99 -10.96
N ALA A 47 5.39 7.18 -11.75
CA ALA A 47 5.99 6.29 -12.74
C ALA A 47 6.83 7.05 -13.78
N LEU A 48 6.40 8.24 -14.20
CA LEU A 48 7.13 9.09 -15.13
C LEU A 48 8.28 9.91 -14.48
N GLY A 49 8.44 9.81 -13.15
CA GLY A 49 9.43 10.56 -12.39
C GLY A 49 9.10 12.06 -12.23
N LEU A 50 7.85 12.45 -12.50
CA LEU A 50 7.38 13.84 -12.32
C LEU A 50 7.06 14.15 -10.85
N ILE A 51 6.69 13.12 -10.08
CA ILE A 51 6.70 13.12 -8.62
C ILE A 51 7.90 12.28 -8.19
N PRO A 52 8.91 12.86 -7.52
CA PRO A 52 10.11 12.13 -7.12
C PRO A 52 9.80 11.04 -6.09
N THR A 53 10.25 9.83 -6.34
CA THR A 53 10.19 8.70 -5.40
C THR A 53 11.59 8.22 -5.05
N ASP A 54 11.73 7.39 -4.04
CA ASP A 54 12.98 6.70 -3.78
C ASP A 54 13.27 5.62 -4.84
N ASP A 55 14.54 5.27 -5.00
CA ASP A 55 14.94 4.19 -5.90
C ASP A 55 14.39 2.85 -5.38
N GLY A 56 13.83 2.05 -6.28
CA GLY A 56 13.18 0.79 -5.92
C GLY A 56 11.79 0.93 -5.31
N ARG A 57 11.15 2.11 -5.38
CA ARG A 57 9.79 2.34 -4.85
C ARG A 57 8.78 1.38 -5.47
N VAL A 58 8.00 0.73 -4.64
CA VAL A 58 6.79 0.00 -5.04
C VAL A 58 5.65 1.00 -5.18
N LEU A 59 5.08 1.12 -6.38
CA LEU A 59 4.02 2.09 -6.67
C LEU A 59 2.63 1.56 -6.31
N LEU A 60 1.61 2.29 -6.70
CA LEU A 60 0.17 2.12 -6.54
C LEU A 60 -0.35 2.45 -5.15
N GLY A 61 -1.23 3.47 -5.12
CA GLY A 61 -1.80 4.03 -3.90
C GLY A 61 -3.06 3.31 -3.41
N ASP A 62 -3.71 2.50 -4.26
CA ASP A 62 -4.97 1.82 -3.93
C ASP A 62 -4.85 0.31 -4.04
N ALA A 63 -5.52 -0.38 -3.11
CA ALA A 63 -5.69 -1.83 -3.18
C ALA A 63 -6.96 -2.31 -2.49
N ALA A 64 -7.37 -3.52 -2.87
CA ALA A 64 -8.27 -4.36 -2.12
C ALA A 64 -7.63 -5.73 -1.88
N GLY A 65 -7.88 -6.33 -0.74
CA GLY A 65 -7.26 -7.59 -0.38
C GLY A 65 -7.82 -8.21 0.89
N GLU A 66 -7.15 -9.26 1.33
CA GLU A 66 -7.51 -10.04 2.51
C GLU A 66 -6.43 -9.94 3.57
N VAL A 67 -6.82 -9.73 4.81
CA VAL A 67 -5.91 -9.80 5.97
C VAL A 67 -5.50 -11.26 6.18
N THR A 68 -4.20 -11.53 6.08
CA THR A 68 -3.64 -12.88 6.25
C THR A 68 -2.90 -13.07 7.56
N GLU A 69 -2.44 -11.97 8.19
CA GLU A 69 -1.78 -11.99 9.49
C GLU A 69 -2.03 -10.67 10.21
N VAL A 70 -2.03 -10.66 11.55
CA VAL A 70 -2.24 -9.47 12.38
C VAL A 70 -1.16 -9.39 13.45
N GLY A 71 -0.67 -8.17 13.70
CA GLY A 71 0.27 -7.88 14.78
C GLY A 71 -0.40 -7.97 16.16
N SER A 72 0.41 -8.12 17.20
CA SER A 72 -0.07 -8.41 18.57
C SER A 72 -0.88 -7.28 19.22
N ALA A 73 -0.76 -6.04 18.72
CA ALA A 73 -1.50 -4.88 19.23
C ALA A 73 -2.72 -4.52 18.37
N VAL A 74 -2.94 -5.19 17.23
CA VAL A 74 -4.08 -4.97 16.34
C VAL A 74 -5.39 -5.34 17.03
N GLN A 75 -6.38 -4.45 16.95
CA GLN A 75 -7.67 -4.63 17.64
C GLN A 75 -8.86 -4.63 16.69
N ASN A 76 -8.72 -4.02 15.51
CA ASN A 76 -9.86 -3.74 14.62
C ASN A 76 -10.00 -4.77 13.48
N TRP A 77 -9.00 -5.65 13.30
CA TRP A 77 -8.94 -6.60 12.19
C TRP A 77 -8.61 -8.01 12.66
N GLN A 78 -9.09 -8.97 11.90
CA GLN A 78 -8.76 -10.39 12.07
C GLN A 78 -8.41 -11.03 10.72
N VAL A 79 -7.73 -12.16 10.75
CA VAL A 79 -7.43 -12.95 9.56
C VAL A 79 -8.71 -13.33 8.84
N GLY A 80 -8.73 -13.13 7.50
CA GLY A 80 -9.88 -13.36 6.63
C GLY A 80 -10.72 -12.10 6.36
N ASP A 81 -10.50 -10.99 7.07
CA ASP A 81 -11.20 -9.73 6.79
C ASP A 81 -10.83 -9.20 5.40
N GLN A 82 -11.87 -8.78 4.66
CA GLN A 82 -11.71 -8.14 3.36
C GLN A 82 -11.60 -6.62 3.54
N VAL A 83 -10.52 -6.05 3.02
CA VAL A 83 -10.16 -4.65 3.25
C VAL A 83 -9.86 -3.91 1.96
N MET A 84 -10.00 -2.59 2.02
CA MET A 84 -9.55 -1.65 0.98
C MET A 84 -8.62 -0.62 1.60
N SER A 85 -7.68 -0.11 0.80
CA SER A 85 -6.75 0.92 1.23
C SER A 85 -7.45 2.24 1.58
N ALA A 86 -6.89 2.96 2.57
CA ALA A 86 -7.17 4.37 2.81
C ALA A 86 -6.06 5.22 2.18
N CYS A 87 -6.45 6.29 1.49
CA CYS A 87 -5.53 7.15 0.73
C CYS A 87 -4.44 7.78 1.62
N PHE A 88 -4.79 8.17 2.84
CA PHE A 88 -3.88 8.78 3.82
C PHE A 88 -3.85 7.93 5.10
N PRO A 89 -2.90 7.00 5.24
CA PRO A 89 -2.88 6.03 6.34
C PRO A 89 -2.73 6.67 7.74
N ASN A 90 -2.19 7.88 7.80
CA ASN A 90 -1.97 8.60 9.06
C ASN A 90 -3.07 9.62 9.39
N TRP A 91 -4.06 9.81 8.52
CA TRP A 91 -5.15 10.74 8.77
C TRP A 91 -6.38 10.01 9.30
N ILE A 92 -6.51 9.98 10.62
CA ILE A 92 -7.61 9.28 11.30
C ILE A 92 -8.85 10.17 11.38
N ASP A 93 -8.68 11.45 11.76
CA ASP A 93 -9.77 12.41 11.89
C ASP A 93 -9.28 13.86 11.91
N GLY A 94 -10.21 14.80 12.01
CA GLY A 94 -9.96 16.23 12.21
C GLY A 94 -9.53 16.97 10.93
N PRO A 95 -9.11 18.24 11.07
CA PRO A 95 -8.68 19.07 9.93
C PRO A 95 -7.37 18.55 9.36
N PRO A 96 -7.10 18.77 8.03
CA PRO A 96 -5.87 18.33 7.41
C PRO A 96 -4.64 18.99 8.06
N ARG A 97 -3.58 18.20 8.28
CA ARG A 97 -2.30 18.64 8.80
C ARG A 97 -1.19 18.10 7.94
N TYR A 98 -0.07 18.80 7.90
CA TYR A 98 1.06 18.41 7.05
C TYR A 98 1.62 17.01 7.42
N GLU A 99 1.62 16.66 8.70
CA GLU A 99 2.05 15.34 9.18
C GLU A 99 1.20 14.15 8.70
N PHE A 100 -0.03 14.43 8.20
CA PHE A 100 -0.91 13.40 7.64
C PHE A 100 -0.66 13.11 6.16
N LEU A 101 0.14 13.97 5.48
CA LEU A 101 0.42 13.86 4.05
C LEU A 101 1.47 12.77 3.75
N SER A 102 1.17 11.54 4.19
CA SER A 102 1.91 10.35 3.81
C SER A 102 1.07 9.61 2.79
N PHE A 103 1.60 9.46 1.57
CA PHE A 103 0.88 8.84 0.46
C PHE A 103 1.53 7.51 0.10
N ILE A 104 0.71 6.45 0.06
CA ILE A 104 1.16 5.11 -0.31
C ILE A 104 1.43 5.07 -1.82
N GLY A 105 2.53 4.44 -2.22
CA GLY A 105 2.99 4.40 -3.61
C GLY A 105 3.85 5.60 -4.04
N ASP A 106 4.05 6.58 -3.15
CA ASP A 106 4.87 7.78 -3.37
C ASP A 106 6.01 7.84 -2.35
N ASN A 107 5.76 8.35 -1.14
CA ASN A 107 6.78 8.43 -0.08
C ASN A 107 6.80 7.19 0.84
N GLN A 108 5.91 6.24 0.63
CA GLN A 108 5.90 4.90 1.21
C GLN A 108 5.69 3.88 0.09
N ASP A 109 6.11 2.62 0.33
CA ASP A 109 5.85 1.54 -0.61
C ASP A 109 4.36 1.29 -0.77
N GLY A 110 3.96 1.04 -2.00
CA GLY A 110 2.59 0.88 -2.43
C GLY A 110 2.19 -0.57 -2.68
N TYR A 111 1.10 -0.70 -3.39
CA TYR A 111 0.38 -1.97 -3.54
C TYR A 111 0.71 -2.75 -4.83
N ALA A 112 1.74 -2.35 -5.60
CA ALA A 112 2.23 -3.15 -6.73
C ALA A 112 3.03 -4.38 -6.26
N THR A 113 2.45 -5.15 -5.34
CA THR A 113 3.06 -6.29 -4.65
C THR A 113 2.00 -7.35 -4.33
N GLU A 114 2.41 -8.60 -4.11
CA GLU A 114 1.48 -9.67 -3.71
C GLU A 114 1.05 -9.58 -2.24
N TYR A 115 1.93 -9.06 -1.36
CA TYR A 115 1.65 -8.86 0.07
C TYR A 115 2.24 -7.54 0.55
N ILE A 116 1.60 -6.93 1.53
CA ILE A 116 2.10 -5.73 2.20
C ILE A 116 1.77 -5.77 3.69
N ALA A 117 2.76 -5.43 4.53
CA ALA A 117 2.54 -5.15 5.94
C ALA A 117 2.32 -3.65 6.12
N ILE A 118 1.21 -3.27 6.72
CA ILE A 118 0.77 -1.88 6.82
C ILE A 118 0.02 -1.65 8.14
N LYS A 119 0.05 -0.43 8.66
CA LYS A 119 -0.70 -0.09 9.88
C LYS A 119 -2.18 -0.42 9.74
N GLU A 120 -2.79 -0.92 10.82
CA GLU A 120 -4.21 -1.27 10.86
C GLU A 120 -5.14 -0.09 10.49
N THR A 121 -4.69 1.15 10.68
CA THR A 121 -5.41 2.38 10.34
C THR A 121 -5.36 2.75 8.86
N ALA A 122 -4.52 2.09 8.07
CA ALA A 122 -4.33 2.37 6.64
C ALA A 122 -5.39 1.72 5.75
N VAL A 123 -6.36 1.04 6.32
CA VAL A 123 -7.40 0.32 5.57
C VAL A 123 -8.80 0.57 6.15
N THR A 124 -9.79 0.30 5.31
CA THR A 124 -11.20 0.28 5.67
C THR A 124 -11.84 -1.03 5.25
N LYS A 125 -13.00 -1.36 5.83
CA LYS A 125 -13.72 -2.59 5.50
C LYS A 125 -14.29 -2.54 4.09
N MET A 126 -14.07 -3.60 3.33
CA MET A 126 -14.67 -3.75 2.01
C MET A 126 -16.20 -3.90 2.14
N PRO A 127 -17.01 -3.24 1.28
CA PRO A 127 -18.44 -3.44 1.26
C PRO A 127 -18.82 -4.91 0.99
N SER A 128 -19.77 -5.46 1.74
CA SER A 128 -20.09 -6.89 1.75
C SER A 128 -20.62 -7.48 0.43
N LYS A 129 -20.92 -6.62 -0.56
CA LYS A 129 -21.40 -7.02 -1.89
C LYS A 129 -20.36 -6.89 -2.99
N TRP A 130 -19.13 -6.55 -2.64
CA TRP A 130 -18.02 -6.42 -3.57
C TRP A 130 -17.15 -7.67 -3.50
N SER A 131 -16.67 -8.09 -4.67
CA SER A 131 -15.77 -9.26 -4.85
C SER A 131 -14.53 -8.84 -5.61
#